data_b12a35d1fbe3466b1dbe75dc98ffe17b
#
_entry.id   b12a35d1fbe3466b1dbe75dc98ffe17b
#
_cell.length_a   1.000
_cell.length_b   1.000
_cell.length_c   1.000
_cell.angle_alpha   90.00
_cell.angle_beta   90.00
_cell.angle_gamma   90.00
#
_symmetry.space_group_name_H-M   'P 1'
#
loop_
_entity.id
_entity.type
_entity.pdbx_description
1 polymer ?
#
loop_
_entity_poly.entity_id
_entity_poly.type
_entity_poly.pdbx_seq_one_letter_code
_entity_poly.pdbx_strand_id
1 'polypeptide(L)'
;VSIHKIRSGETLIVEGPARIVVDEGELTLIGAPIRQGDTIIVKKSRHVAVEGTTDSALKISLGASGHVDLLNTSTIPLEWKELAETLNKLTIPFRAVFFGDIDTGKTTFVTYLANIFYQWGKRTGVVSTDLGQGFPGLITLYQLETPIVDMAEITPTDAFFVGSTTPDCFENRVMIGTELMIKKAESVGIEALFVDTTGWVYGFKARELKKSLIELIQPDVLVVVERERELEHLIRPFLNSTKVLRMPVSPKIRYRNRTDRKFLRESMLSKQLSGSDTITFHFKEVSFFNSFLNTGEIVSGTLNEKISEIVEYVPKYVEVCSDVILIAEDHETPLSENIIEKFQEEFPHLPIQIISAEIIENVLVGLIDIQNTFLGYGVITNIDFLKQLITIYTPVSKEQISSIQFGSLKVTPDGRELCWIHPWSF
;
A
#
# COMPACT_ATOMS: atom_id res chain seq x y z
N VAL A 1 17.44 31.16 3.67
CA VAL A 1 16.27 31.20 4.56
C VAL A 1 15.55 32.50 4.29
N SER A 2 14.28 32.42 3.95
CA SER A 2 13.39 33.59 3.76
C SER A 2 12.30 33.59 4.82
N ILE A 3 11.85 34.79 5.21
CA ILE A 3 10.71 34.96 6.12
C ILE A 3 9.50 35.26 5.27
N HIS A 4 8.44 34.48 5.46
CA HIS A 4 7.15 34.64 4.82
C HIS A 4 6.09 34.97 5.86
N LYS A 5 5.34 36.05 5.63
CA LYS A 5 4.20 36.41 6.46
C LYS A 5 2.94 35.88 5.80
N ILE A 6 2.03 35.35 6.58
CA ILE A 6 0.74 34.81 6.15
C ILE A 6 -0.34 35.38 7.06
N ARG A 7 -1.44 35.87 6.48
CA ARG A 7 -2.58 36.35 7.24
C ARG A 7 -3.59 35.27 7.51
N SER A 8 -4.46 35.49 8.44
CA SER A 8 -5.61 34.61 8.66
C SER A 8 -6.42 34.42 7.37
N GLY A 9 -6.66 33.16 6.96
CA GLY A 9 -7.37 32.77 5.74
C GLY A 9 -6.53 32.70 4.47
N GLU A 10 -5.26 33.13 4.50
CA GLU A 10 -4.31 32.91 3.41
C GLU A 10 -3.68 31.51 3.50
N THR A 11 -3.23 30.99 2.37
CA THR A 11 -2.54 29.70 2.30
C THR A 11 -1.19 29.85 1.61
N LEU A 12 -0.14 29.32 2.23
CA LEU A 12 1.18 29.23 1.61
C LEU A 12 1.41 27.80 1.09
N ILE A 13 1.53 27.66 -0.22
CA ILE A 13 1.91 26.39 -0.84
C ILE A 13 3.44 26.34 -0.90
N VAL A 14 4.01 25.29 -0.32
CA VAL A 14 5.45 25.07 -0.33
C VAL A 14 5.76 23.75 -1.00
N GLU A 15 6.50 23.81 -2.12
CA GLU A 15 6.99 22.63 -2.82
C GLU A 15 8.40 22.25 -2.36
N GLY A 16 8.60 20.95 -2.17
CA GLY A 16 9.88 20.43 -1.70
C GLY A 16 10.96 20.24 -2.79
N PRO A 17 12.22 20.12 -2.37
CA PRO A 17 12.63 19.99 -0.99
C PRO A 17 12.64 21.35 -0.26
N ALA A 18 12.06 21.38 0.95
CA ALA A 18 11.99 22.58 1.77
C ALA A 18 11.95 22.24 3.27
N ARG A 19 12.39 23.19 4.10
CA ARG A 19 12.19 23.16 5.55
C ARG A 19 11.42 24.42 5.95
N ILE A 20 10.31 24.23 6.65
CA ILE A 20 9.46 25.28 7.21
C ILE A 20 9.59 25.26 8.71
N VAL A 21 9.81 26.42 9.33
CA VAL A 21 9.79 26.58 10.78
C VAL A 21 8.79 27.69 11.10
N VAL A 22 7.84 27.41 11.99
CA VAL A 22 6.89 28.39 12.47
C VAL A 22 7.59 29.34 13.44
N ASP A 23 7.69 30.60 13.10
CA ASP A 23 8.35 31.64 13.91
C ASP A 23 7.35 32.29 14.86
N GLU A 24 6.16 32.61 14.35
CA GLU A 24 5.08 33.26 15.13
C GLU A 24 3.71 32.81 14.61
N GLY A 25 2.70 32.81 15.49
CA GLY A 25 1.30 32.58 15.17
C GLY A 25 0.87 31.12 15.20
N GLU A 26 -0.34 30.88 14.74
CA GLU A 26 -0.96 29.56 14.63
C GLU A 26 -1.40 29.30 13.19
N LEU A 27 -1.14 28.11 12.74
CA LEU A 27 -1.37 27.66 11.36
C LEU A 27 -2.00 26.27 11.37
N THR A 28 -2.57 25.89 10.24
CA THR A 28 -2.99 24.49 10.03
C THR A 28 -2.37 23.92 8.77
N LEU A 29 -2.12 22.62 8.79
CA LEU A 29 -1.71 21.85 7.62
C LEU A 29 -2.66 20.66 7.49
N ILE A 30 -3.50 20.70 6.47
CA ILE A 30 -4.54 19.67 6.25
C ILE A 30 -5.35 19.43 7.54
N GLY A 31 -5.78 20.51 8.20
CA GLY A 31 -6.52 20.46 9.46
C GLY A 31 -5.67 20.18 10.71
N ALA A 32 -4.42 19.73 10.61
CA ALA A 32 -3.54 19.56 11.75
C ALA A 32 -3.05 20.93 12.25
N PRO A 33 -3.19 21.26 13.54
CA PRO A 33 -2.66 22.52 14.10
C PRO A 33 -1.13 22.48 14.13
N ILE A 34 -0.51 23.57 13.70
CA ILE A 34 0.93 23.78 13.74
C ILE A 34 1.18 25.06 14.52
N ARG A 35 2.12 25.01 15.45
CA ARG A 35 2.39 26.07 16.41
C ARG A 35 3.82 26.59 16.31
N GLN A 36 4.07 27.70 16.95
CA GLN A 36 5.41 28.28 17.06
C GLN A 36 6.44 27.24 17.53
N GLY A 37 7.57 27.16 16.82
CA GLY A 37 8.66 26.21 17.05
C GLY A 37 8.54 24.91 16.24
N ASP A 38 7.36 24.57 15.70
CA ASP A 38 7.21 23.38 14.89
C ASP A 38 8.00 23.47 13.58
N THR A 39 8.54 22.34 13.17
CA THR A 39 9.32 22.21 11.95
C THR A 39 8.68 21.18 11.01
N ILE A 40 8.45 21.59 9.76
CA ILE A 40 7.91 20.72 8.70
C ILE A 40 8.98 20.54 7.63
N ILE A 41 9.28 19.28 7.29
CA ILE A 41 10.17 18.93 6.18
C ILE A 41 9.32 18.52 5.00
N VAL A 42 9.43 19.27 3.92
CA VAL A 42 8.77 18.96 2.64
C VAL A 42 9.77 18.27 1.73
N LYS A 43 9.58 16.97 1.51
CA LYS A 43 10.47 16.16 0.66
C LYS A 43 10.31 16.53 -0.83
N LYS A 44 11.31 16.17 -1.62
CA LYS A 44 11.24 16.27 -3.10
C LYS A 44 9.98 15.55 -3.63
N SER A 45 9.36 16.12 -4.65
CA SER A 45 8.09 15.65 -5.24
C SER A 45 6.88 15.67 -4.28
N ARG A 46 7.01 16.36 -3.13
CA ARG A 46 5.91 16.68 -2.20
C ARG A 46 5.64 18.17 -2.20
N HIS A 47 4.42 18.53 -1.85
CA HIS A 47 4.05 19.91 -1.50
C HIS A 47 3.14 19.89 -0.27
N VAL A 48 3.13 20.98 0.45
CA VAL A 48 2.24 21.22 1.59
C VAL A 48 1.55 22.57 1.42
N ALA A 49 0.30 22.63 1.88
CA ALA A 49 -0.47 23.86 1.93
C ALA A 49 -0.65 24.25 3.40
N VAL A 50 0.07 25.28 3.84
CA VAL A 50 0.02 25.79 5.21
C VAL A 50 -0.98 26.95 5.24
N GLU A 51 -2.07 26.81 5.98
CA GLU A 51 -3.15 27.80 6.09
C GLU A 51 -3.01 28.61 7.39
N GLY A 52 -3.06 29.93 7.28
CA GLY A 52 -3.03 30.84 8.44
C GLY A 52 -4.36 30.82 9.19
N THR A 53 -4.36 30.46 10.47
CA THR A 53 -5.51 30.65 11.36
C THR A 53 -5.45 32.01 12.05
N THR A 54 -4.24 32.49 12.30
CA THR A 54 -3.91 33.84 12.76
C THR A 54 -2.85 34.46 11.85
N ASP A 55 -2.60 35.77 12.01
CA ASP A 55 -1.44 36.39 11.37
C ASP A 55 -0.17 35.72 11.90
N SER A 56 0.62 35.17 11.00
CA SER A 56 1.72 34.27 11.32
C SER A 56 2.97 34.56 10.50
N ALA A 57 4.13 34.12 10.98
CA ALA A 57 5.40 34.24 10.28
C ALA A 57 6.09 32.86 10.20
N LEU A 58 6.61 32.55 9.02
CA LEU A 58 7.30 31.29 8.71
C LEU A 58 8.72 31.56 8.21
N LYS A 59 9.69 30.81 8.71
CA LYS A 59 11.06 30.74 8.17
C LYS A 59 11.14 29.56 7.21
N ILE A 60 11.40 29.81 5.92
CA ILE A 60 11.46 28.77 4.89
C ILE A 60 12.87 28.71 4.31
N SER A 61 13.41 27.48 4.27
CA SER A 61 14.65 27.15 3.59
C SER A 61 14.30 26.25 2.42
N LEU A 62 14.52 26.69 1.17
CA LEU A 62 14.27 25.94 -0.04
C LEU A 62 15.52 25.21 -0.51
N GLY A 63 15.37 23.97 -0.99
CA GLY A 63 16.39 23.28 -1.76
C GLY A 63 16.31 23.67 -3.26
N ALA A 64 17.12 23.04 -4.08
CA ALA A 64 17.35 23.45 -5.49
C ALA A 64 16.09 23.52 -6.36
N SER A 65 15.07 22.70 -6.07
CA SER A 65 13.80 22.68 -6.83
C SER A 65 12.59 23.12 -5.98
N GLY A 66 12.84 23.66 -4.79
CA GLY A 66 11.77 24.12 -3.90
C GLY A 66 11.16 25.43 -4.41
N HIS A 67 9.85 25.58 -4.20
CA HIS A 67 9.07 26.75 -4.61
C HIS A 67 8.06 27.12 -3.53
N VAL A 68 7.66 28.40 -3.51
CA VAL A 68 6.67 28.94 -2.55
C VAL A 68 5.71 29.85 -3.28
N ASP A 69 4.40 29.56 -3.13
CA ASP A 69 3.32 30.38 -3.65
C ASP A 69 2.38 30.82 -2.51
N LEU A 70 2.00 32.09 -2.48
CA LEU A 70 1.00 32.62 -1.54
C LEU A 70 -0.36 32.71 -2.25
N LEU A 71 -1.38 32.15 -1.62
CA LEU A 71 -2.77 32.22 -2.05
C LEU A 71 -3.59 33.03 -1.05
N ASN A 72 -4.47 33.88 -1.54
CA ASN A 72 -5.39 34.67 -0.71
C ASN A 72 -6.65 33.90 -0.28
N THR A 73 -6.65 32.58 -0.44
CA THR A 73 -7.81 31.70 -0.14
C THR A 73 -7.32 30.38 0.45
N SER A 74 -8.20 29.72 1.20
CA SER A 74 -8.01 28.34 1.63
C SER A 74 -7.92 27.38 0.43
N THR A 75 -7.09 26.33 0.55
CA THR A 75 -7.08 25.20 -0.39
C THR A 75 -8.06 24.11 0.00
N ILE A 76 -8.63 24.19 1.20
CA ILE A 76 -9.67 23.27 1.69
C ILE A 76 -11.03 23.80 1.24
N PRO A 77 -11.77 23.09 0.36
CA PRO A 77 -13.11 23.47 -0.08
C PRO A 77 -14.06 23.63 1.12
N LEU A 78 -15.00 24.56 1.01
CA LEU A 78 -16.01 24.77 2.06
C LEU A 78 -16.84 23.51 2.28
N GLU A 79 -17.17 22.80 1.20
CA GLU A 79 -17.91 21.55 1.23
C GLU A 79 -17.24 20.45 2.05
N TRP A 80 -15.89 20.47 2.13
CA TRP A 80 -15.16 19.52 2.97
C TRP A 80 -15.34 19.84 4.48
N LYS A 81 -15.41 21.14 4.81
CA LYS A 81 -15.70 21.61 6.18
C LYS A 81 -17.13 21.24 6.58
N GLU A 82 -18.08 21.50 5.67
CA GLU A 82 -19.51 21.16 5.87
C GLU A 82 -19.73 19.65 5.99
N LEU A 83 -18.95 18.85 5.25
CA LEU A 83 -19.01 17.39 5.39
C LEU A 83 -18.55 16.95 6.78
N ALA A 84 -17.46 17.52 7.31
CA ALA A 84 -16.98 17.19 8.65
C ALA A 84 -18.11 17.40 9.70
N GLU A 85 -18.80 18.55 9.64
CA GLU A 85 -19.93 18.85 10.52
C GLU A 85 -21.12 17.90 10.30
N THR A 86 -21.33 17.45 9.06
CA THR A 86 -22.39 16.48 8.73
C THR A 86 -22.08 15.11 9.29
N LEU A 87 -20.83 14.65 9.15
CA LEU A 87 -20.39 13.36 9.68
C LEU A 87 -20.36 13.34 11.23
N ASN A 88 -20.05 14.48 11.87
CA ASN A 88 -20.06 14.58 13.34
C ASN A 88 -21.44 14.38 13.98
N LYS A 89 -22.51 14.49 13.18
CA LYS A 89 -23.90 14.22 13.63
C LYS A 89 -24.29 12.75 13.53
N LEU A 90 -23.43 11.90 12.94
CA LEU A 90 -23.70 10.47 12.86
C LEU A 90 -23.53 9.80 14.23
N THR A 91 -24.27 8.72 14.40
CA THR A 91 -24.09 7.84 15.56
C THR A 91 -22.74 7.15 15.48
N ILE A 92 -21.98 7.19 16.56
CA ILE A 92 -20.68 6.47 16.65
C ILE A 92 -20.92 5.03 17.17
N PRO A 93 -20.12 4.04 16.74
CA PRO A 93 -19.12 4.16 15.68
C PRO A 93 -19.73 4.29 14.29
N PHE A 94 -19.05 4.98 13.38
CA PHE A 94 -19.44 5.05 11.97
C PHE A 94 -18.27 4.77 11.03
N ARG A 95 -18.58 4.39 9.78
CA ARG A 95 -17.64 4.14 8.70
C ARG A 95 -17.96 5.00 7.49
N ALA A 96 -16.98 5.77 7.04
CA ALA A 96 -17.08 6.57 5.81
C ALA A 96 -16.07 6.06 4.78
N VAL A 97 -16.56 5.67 3.60
CA VAL A 97 -15.72 5.16 2.49
C VAL A 97 -15.56 6.25 1.44
N PHE A 98 -14.33 6.42 0.92
CA PHE A 98 -13.99 7.46 -0.05
C PHE A 98 -13.69 6.87 -1.41
N PHE A 99 -14.48 7.24 -2.43
CA PHE A 99 -14.25 6.95 -3.83
C PHE A 99 -13.79 8.20 -4.58
N GLY A 100 -12.99 8.02 -5.59
CA GLY A 100 -12.51 9.08 -6.48
C GLY A 100 -11.44 8.52 -7.41
N ASP A 101 -11.27 9.14 -8.55
CA ASP A 101 -10.22 8.80 -9.50
C ASP A 101 -8.81 9.12 -8.95
N ILE A 102 -7.80 8.72 -9.66
CA ILE A 102 -6.41 9.06 -9.37
C ILE A 102 -6.27 10.60 -9.33
N ASP A 103 -5.47 11.10 -8.38
CA ASP A 103 -5.22 12.53 -8.20
C ASP A 103 -6.49 13.39 -8.05
N THR A 104 -7.52 12.88 -7.35
CA THR A 104 -8.67 13.68 -6.90
C THR A 104 -8.51 14.23 -5.48
N GLY A 105 -7.41 13.87 -4.78
CA GLY A 105 -7.13 14.33 -3.42
C GLY A 105 -7.84 13.56 -2.32
N LYS A 106 -8.35 12.36 -2.59
CA LYS A 106 -9.01 11.49 -1.58
C LYS A 106 -8.20 11.37 -0.29
N THR A 107 -6.95 10.94 -0.39
CA THR A 107 -6.07 10.76 0.77
C THR A 107 -5.88 12.06 1.55
N THR A 108 -5.74 13.19 0.86
CA THR A 108 -5.67 14.52 1.52
C THR A 108 -6.97 14.84 2.25
N PHE A 109 -8.10 14.54 1.64
CA PHE A 109 -9.41 14.76 2.24
C PHE A 109 -9.63 13.85 3.46
N VAL A 110 -9.32 12.56 3.34
CA VAL A 110 -9.38 11.60 4.46
C VAL A 110 -8.48 12.07 5.62
N THR A 111 -7.26 12.51 5.31
CA THR A 111 -6.32 13.04 6.33
C THR A 111 -6.89 14.29 7.01
N TYR A 112 -7.49 15.20 6.24
CA TYR A 112 -8.17 16.39 6.78
C TYR A 112 -9.27 16.01 7.76
N LEU A 113 -10.20 15.13 7.35
CA LEU A 113 -11.29 14.70 8.22
C LEU A 113 -10.78 13.96 9.46
N ALA A 114 -9.79 13.09 9.30
CA ALA A 114 -9.20 12.37 10.43
C ALA A 114 -8.61 13.35 11.45
N ASN A 115 -7.90 14.39 11.03
CA ASN A 115 -7.38 15.44 11.90
C ASN A 115 -8.48 16.21 12.62
N ILE A 116 -9.55 16.58 11.92
CA ILE A 116 -10.69 17.30 12.51
C ILE A 116 -11.39 16.45 13.57
N PHE A 117 -11.67 15.18 13.26
CA PHE A 117 -12.33 14.27 14.21
C PHE A 117 -11.46 13.98 15.43
N TYR A 118 -10.15 13.80 15.23
CA TYR A 118 -9.19 13.67 16.33
C TYR A 118 -9.22 14.90 17.26
N GLN A 119 -9.22 16.12 16.69
CA GLN A 119 -9.30 17.35 17.48
C GLN A 119 -10.64 17.50 18.22
N TRP A 120 -11.71 16.93 17.69
CA TRP A 120 -13.00 16.85 18.40
C TRP A 120 -13.04 15.75 19.48
N GLY A 121 -11.89 15.14 19.79
CA GLY A 121 -11.74 14.12 20.83
C GLY A 121 -12.32 12.75 20.48
N LYS A 122 -12.52 12.48 19.18
CA LYS A 122 -12.99 11.15 18.71
C LYS A 122 -11.82 10.20 18.54
N ARG A 123 -11.99 8.94 18.95
CA ARG A 123 -11.04 7.87 18.56
C ARG A 123 -11.15 7.63 17.07
N THR A 124 -10.20 8.16 16.35
CA THR A 124 -10.23 8.24 14.89
C THR A 124 -9.26 7.25 14.26
N GLY A 125 -9.69 6.57 13.20
CA GLY A 125 -8.86 5.66 12.44
C GLY A 125 -9.00 5.89 10.93
N VAL A 126 -7.94 5.51 10.21
CA VAL A 126 -7.91 5.50 8.74
C VAL A 126 -7.45 4.13 8.28
N VAL A 127 -8.25 3.48 7.44
CA VAL A 127 -7.84 2.31 6.66
C VAL A 127 -7.49 2.79 5.25
N SER A 128 -6.25 2.58 4.82
CA SER A 128 -5.84 2.86 3.45
C SER A 128 -5.75 1.57 2.65
N THR A 129 -6.49 1.49 1.55
CA THR A 129 -6.45 0.39 0.59
C THR A 129 -5.73 0.78 -0.71
N ASP A 130 -5.03 1.92 -0.72
CA ASP A 130 -4.24 2.37 -1.87
C ASP A 130 -2.84 1.73 -1.85
N LEU A 131 -2.69 0.62 -2.58
CA LEU A 131 -1.46 -0.17 -2.65
C LEU A 131 -0.28 0.57 -3.31
N GLY A 132 -0.57 1.63 -4.08
CA GLY A 132 0.41 2.39 -4.84
C GLY A 132 0.96 3.62 -4.13
N GLN A 133 0.41 3.97 -2.98
CA GLN A 133 0.81 5.13 -2.19
C GLN A 133 1.09 4.74 -0.73
N GLY A 134 1.81 5.60 0.00
CA GLY A 134 2.18 5.30 1.39
C GLY A 134 3.13 4.12 1.48
N PHE A 135 2.70 3.01 2.02
CA PHE A 135 3.46 1.76 2.16
C PHE A 135 3.15 0.82 0.99
N PRO A 136 4.07 0.67 0.01
CA PRO A 136 3.80 -0.08 -1.22
C PRO A 136 3.37 -1.52 -0.96
N GLY A 137 2.25 -1.92 -1.54
CA GLY A 137 1.74 -3.29 -1.45
C GLY A 137 1.10 -3.65 -0.10
N LEU A 138 0.80 -2.66 0.77
CA LEU A 138 0.08 -2.89 2.02
C LEU A 138 -1.30 -2.26 2.01
N ILE A 139 -2.23 -2.92 2.70
CA ILE A 139 -3.40 -2.29 3.28
C ILE A 139 -3.04 -1.96 4.73
N THR A 140 -3.28 -0.72 5.15
CA THR A 140 -2.80 -0.21 6.44
C THR A 140 -3.93 0.34 7.28
N LEU A 141 -3.83 0.17 8.59
CA LEU A 141 -4.65 0.85 9.58
C LEU A 141 -3.80 1.88 10.32
N TYR A 142 -4.30 3.08 10.43
CA TYR A 142 -3.75 4.14 11.28
C TYR A 142 -4.78 4.48 12.37
N GLN A 143 -4.40 4.34 13.62
CA GLN A 143 -5.10 4.94 14.74
C GLN A 143 -4.42 6.27 15.05
N LEU A 144 -5.17 7.35 15.10
CA LEU A 144 -4.59 8.66 15.37
C LEU A 144 -4.31 8.83 16.86
N GLU A 145 -3.04 9.03 17.19
CA GLU A 145 -2.58 9.44 18.52
C GLU A 145 -2.14 10.91 18.53
N THR A 146 -1.86 11.45 17.36
CA THR A 146 -1.51 12.86 17.12
C THR A 146 -2.07 13.28 15.75
N PRO A 147 -2.23 14.60 15.50
CA PRO A 147 -2.59 15.06 14.17
C PRO A 147 -1.59 14.63 13.10
N ILE A 148 -2.09 14.28 11.92
CA ILE A 148 -1.30 13.76 10.79
C ILE A 148 -0.99 14.86 9.79
N VAL A 149 0.29 15.08 9.50
CA VAL A 149 0.73 15.99 8.44
C VAL A 149 0.95 15.24 7.12
N ASP A 150 1.53 14.05 7.16
CA ASP A 150 1.70 13.14 6.02
C ASP A 150 1.54 11.69 6.50
N MET A 151 0.55 10.99 5.99
CA MET A 151 0.31 9.57 6.33
C MET A 151 1.50 8.67 6.01
N ALA A 152 2.31 9.01 5.01
CA ALA A 152 3.51 8.24 4.68
C ALA A 152 4.66 8.38 5.70
N GLU A 153 4.59 9.35 6.62
CA GLU A 153 5.61 9.53 7.69
C GLU A 153 5.23 8.81 8.99
N ILE A 154 4.00 8.35 9.10
CA ILE A 154 3.47 7.67 10.29
C ILE A 154 3.56 6.17 10.10
N THR A 155 4.05 5.46 11.10
CA THR A 155 4.01 4.00 11.12
C THR A 155 2.55 3.54 11.28
N PRO A 156 2.04 2.65 10.42
CA PRO A 156 0.72 2.08 10.59
C PRO A 156 0.60 1.36 11.94
N THR A 157 -0.58 1.42 12.55
CA THR A 157 -0.91 0.65 13.77
C THR A 157 -0.95 -0.85 13.46
N ASP A 158 -1.43 -1.20 12.26
CA ASP A 158 -1.46 -2.55 11.74
C ASP A 158 -1.41 -2.53 10.20
N ALA A 159 -1.01 -3.64 9.59
CA ALA A 159 -0.91 -3.74 8.15
C ALA A 159 -1.16 -5.17 7.63
N PHE A 160 -1.64 -5.26 6.39
CA PHE A 160 -1.80 -6.52 5.67
C PHE A 160 -1.05 -6.49 4.34
N PHE A 161 -0.18 -7.48 4.13
CA PHE A 161 0.63 -7.56 2.91
C PHE A 161 -0.18 -8.15 1.75
N VAL A 162 -0.40 -7.35 0.72
CA VAL A 162 -0.97 -7.77 -0.56
C VAL A 162 0.14 -8.17 -1.53
N GLY A 163 1.26 -7.48 -1.49
CA GLY A 163 2.45 -7.76 -2.29
C GLY A 163 2.43 -7.19 -3.70
N SER A 164 1.50 -6.28 -4.01
CA SER A 164 1.39 -5.61 -5.31
C SER A 164 1.10 -4.13 -5.13
N THR A 165 1.58 -3.29 -6.03
CA THR A 165 1.27 -1.85 -6.06
C THR A 165 -0.01 -1.51 -6.83
N THR A 166 -0.70 -2.53 -7.36
CA THR A 166 -2.00 -2.43 -8.03
C THR A 166 -2.95 -3.51 -7.50
N PRO A 167 -4.26 -3.25 -7.40
CA PRO A 167 -5.24 -4.27 -7.01
C PRO A 167 -5.48 -5.33 -8.08
N ASP A 168 -5.16 -5.05 -9.35
CA ASP A 168 -5.38 -5.99 -10.45
C ASP A 168 -4.68 -7.32 -10.20
N CYS A 169 -5.39 -8.43 -10.33
CA CYS A 169 -5.01 -9.80 -9.96
C CYS A 169 -4.89 -10.06 -8.43
N PHE A 170 -5.20 -9.07 -7.58
CA PHE A 170 -5.12 -9.19 -6.13
C PHE A 170 -6.41 -8.76 -5.42
N GLU A 171 -7.53 -8.67 -6.15
CA GLU A 171 -8.81 -8.18 -5.65
C GLU A 171 -9.23 -8.90 -4.35
N ASN A 172 -9.09 -10.23 -4.30
CA ASN A 172 -9.40 -11.03 -3.12
C ASN A 172 -8.50 -10.67 -1.92
N ARG A 173 -7.20 -10.43 -2.16
CA ARG A 173 -6.27 -10.02 -1.11
C ARG A 173 -6.61 -8.64 -0.58
N VAL A 174 -7.03 -7.72 -1.47
CA VAL A 174 -7.51 -6.39 -1.07
C VAL A 174 -8.75 -6.50 -0.19
N MET A 175 -9.70 -7.35 -0.55
CA MET A 175 -10.91 -7.59 0.25
C MET A 175 -10.59 -8.13 1.64
N ILE A 176 -9.77 -9.19 1.71
CA ILE A 176 -9.37 -9.83 2.98
C ILE A 176 -8.62 -8.82 3.87
N GLY A 177 -7.63 -8.11 3.32
CA GLY A 177 -6.85 -7.12 4.07
C GLY A 177 -7.71 -5.97 4.58
N THR A 178 -8.66 -5.50 3.77
CA THR A 178 -9.60 -4.45 4.19
C THR A 178 -10.45 -4.91 5.37
N GLU A 179 -11.02 -6.11 5.31
CA GLU A 179 -11.83 -6.68 6.40
C GLU A 179 -11.02 -6.85 7.69
N LEU A 180 -9.80 -7.37 7.58
CA LEU A 180 -8.92 -7.54 8.74
C LEU A 180 -8.58 -6.20 9.40
N MET A 181 -8.28 -5.16 8.62
CA MET A 181 -8.00 -3.82 9.15
C MET A 181 -9.23 -3.17 9.78
N ILE A 182 -10.43 -3.40 9.24
CA ILE A 182 -11.68 -2.92 9.84
C ILE A 182 -11.94 -3.62 11.18
N LYS A 183 -11.83 -4.95 11.25
CA LYS A 183 -11.98 -5.70 12.51
C LYS A 183 -10.97 -5.27 13.56
N LYS A 184 -9.74 -4.98 13.12
CA LYS A 184 -8.72 -4.43 14.02
C LYS A 184 -9.11 -3.05 14.53
N ALA A 185 -9.59 -2.15 13.67
CA ALA A 185 -10.09 -0.83 14.06
C ALA A 185 -11.23 -0.92 15.09
N GLU A 186 -12.17 -1.85 14.90
CA GLU A 186 -13.24 -2.13 15.85
C GLU A 186 -12.71 -2.63 17.20
N SER A 187 -11.76 -3.56 17.16
CA SER A 187 -11.18 -4.16 18.37
C SER A 187 -10.46 -3.15 19.26
N VAL A 188 -9.87 -2.12 18.67
CA VAL A 188 -9.24 -1.00 19.40
C VAL A 188 -10.20 0.16 19.67
N GLY A 189 -11.47 0.00 19.31
CA GLY A 189 -12.56 0.90 19.64
C GLY A 189 -12.56 2.21 18.86
N ILE A 190 -12.19 2.21 17.59
CA ILE A 190 -12.30 3.38 16.71
C ILE A 190 -13.77 3.79 16.61
N GLU A 191 -14.04 5.09 16.77
CA GLU A 191 -15.38 5.70 16.73
C GLU A 191 -15.70 6.32 15.37
N ALA A 192 -14.67 6.91 14.71
CA ALA A 192 -14.77 7.48 13.38
C ALA A 192 -13.75 6.78 12.47
N LEU A 193 -14.23 5.91 11.58
CA LEU A 193 -13.39 5.16 10.65
C LEU A 193 -13.54 5.72 9.23
N PHE A 194 -12.42 6.17 8.67
CA PHE A 194 -12.33 6.64 7.30
C PHE A 194 -11.58 5.60 6.44
N VAL A 195 -12.20 5.15 5.34
CA VAL A 195 -11.59 4.19 4.44
C VAL A 195 -11.20 4.88 3.14
N ASP A 196 -9.88 5.10 2.97
CA ASP A 196 -9.29 5.65 1.75
C ASP A 196 -9.07 4.54 0.72
N THR A 197 -9.74 4.63 -0.42
CA THR A 197 -9.66 3.60 -1.44
C THR A 197 -8.80 3.98 -2.63
N THR A 198 -8.22 2.97 -3.30
CA THR A 198 -7.45 3.16 -4.53
C THR A 198 -8.20 3.98 -5.58
N GLY A 199 -7.46 4.76 -6.37
CA GLY A 199 -7.99 5.52 -7.52
C GLY A 199 -8.33 4.66 -8.75
N TRP A 200 -8.26 3.34 -8.66
CA TRP A 200 -8.67 2.45 -9.74
C TRP A 200 -10.19 2.35 -9.81
N VAL A 201 -10.78 3.05 -10.76
CA VAL A 201 -12.24 3.25 -10.86
C VAL A 201 -12.83 2.84 -12.21
N TYR A 202 -12.00 2.51 -13.20
CA TYR A 202 -12.44 2.15 -14.55
C TYR A 202 -12.22 0.67 -14.87
N GLY A 203 -13.11 0.11 -15.69
CA GLY A 203 -13.10 -1.28 -16.10
C GLY A 203 -13.98 -2.18 -15.22
N PHE A 204 -14.25 -3.39 -15.69
CA PHE A 204 -15.18 -4.31 -14.99
C PHE A 204 -14.62 -4.79 -13.65
N LYS A 205 -13.32 -5.09 -13.56
CA LYS A 205 -12.66 -5.51 -12.31
C LYS A 205 -12.68 -4.40 -11.26
N ALA A 206 -12.44 -3.14 -11.66
CA ALA A 206 -12.53 -2.01 -10.76
C ALA A 206 -13.95 -1.82 -10.23
N ARG A 207 -14.97 -1.97 -11.10
CA ARG A 207 -16.38 -1.92 -10.67
C ARG A 207 -16.70 -3.01 -9.67
N GLU A 208 -16.27 -4.25 -9.93
CA GLU A 208 -16.54 -5.38 -9.04
C GLU A 208 -15.83 -5.19 -7.70
N LEU A 209 -14.55 -4.80 -7.69
CA LEU A 209 -13.83 -4.52 -6.46
C LEU A 209 -14.52 -3.41 -5.63
N LYS A 210 -14.91 -2.29 -6.27
CA LYS A 210 -15.56 -1.19 -5.56
C LYS A 210 -16.92 -1.56 -4.99
N LYS A 211 -17.71 -2.34 -5.75
CA LYS A 211 -18.98 -2.89 -5.29
C LYS A 211 -18.77 -3.81 -4.10
N SER A 212 -17.86 -4.78 -4.22
CA SER A 212 -17.57 -5.74 -3.16
C SER A 212 -17.04 -5.04 -1.89
N LEU A 213 -16.23 -3.98 -2.03
CA LEU A 213 -15.80 -3.18 -0.88
C LEU A 213 -16.96 -2.49 -0.16
N ILE A 214 -17.96 -1.96 -0.87
CA ILE A 214 -19.15 -1.37 -0.23
C ILE A 214 -19.96 -2.46 0.48
N GLU A 215 -20.17 -3.60 -0.15
CA GLU A 215 -20.91 -4.74 0.43
C GLU A 215 -20.19 -5.30 1.67
N LEU A 216 -18.86 -5.35 1.66
CA LEU A 216 -18.03 -5.80 2.78
C LEU A 216 -18.04 -4.80 3.94
N ILE A 217 -17.76 -3.53 3.64
CA ILE A 217 -17.56 -2.48 4.65
C ILE A 217 -18.89 -2.05 5.26
N GLN A 218 -19.99 -2.09 4.47
CA GLN A 218 -21.32 -1.58 4.85
C GLN A 218 -21.23 -0.16 5.42
N PRO A 219 -20.74 0.82 4.61
CA PRO A 219 -20.49 2.16 5.13
C PRO A 219 -21.77 2.90 5.48
N ASP A 220 -21.73 3.72 6.54
CA ASP A 220 -22.80 4.65 6.88
C ASP A 220 -22.88 5.78 5.83
N VAL A 221 -21.74 6.13 5.24
CA VAL A 221 -21.64 7.15 4.20
C VAL A 221 -20.61 6.76 3.16
N LEU A 222 -20.99 6.88 1.88
CA LEU A 222 -20.10 6.83 0.74
C LEU A 222 -19.80 8.26 0.27
N VAL A 223 -18.56 8.70 0.43
CA VAL A 223 -18.07 9.99 -0.01
C VAL A 223 -17.43 9.85 -1.38
N VAL A 224 -17.90 10.61 -2.35
CA VAL A 224 -17.45 10.54 -3.73
C VAL A 224 -16.76 11.86 -4.09
N VAL A 225 -15.44 11.79 -4.30
CA VAL A 225 -14.61 12.94 -4.67
C VAL A 225 -14.45 12.96 -6.19
N GLU A 226 -15.15 13.86 -6.87
CA GLU A 226 -15.21 13.88 -8.32
C GLU A 226 -15.24 15.32 -8.87
N ARG A 227 -14.83 15.49 -10.14
CA ARG A 227 -14.82 16.81 -10.80
C ARG A 227 -16.19 17.15 -11.37
N GLU A 228 -16.80 16.15 -12.00
CA GLU A 228 -18.14 16.29 -12.60
C GLU A 228 -19.02 15.14 -12.08
N ARG A 229 -19.27 14.12 -12.84
CA ARG A 229 -20.02 12.90 -12.46
C ARG A 229 -19.38 11.65 -13.04
N GLU A 230 -18.07 11.66 -13.11
CA GLU A 230 -17.27 10.59 -13.72
C GLU A 230 -17.38 9.24 -12.99
N LEU A 231 -17.86 9.22 -11.74
CA LEU A 231 -18.00 8.01 -10.94
C LEU A 231 -19.44 7.46 -10.89
N GLU A 232 -20.37 8.02 -11.67
CA GLU A 232 -21.79 7.60 -11.70
C GLU A 232 -21.93 6.08 -11.90
N HIS A 233 -21.08 5.50 -12.74
CA HIS A 233 -21.07 4.06 -13.04
C HIS A 233 -20.73 3.15 -11.84
N LEU A 234 -20.12 3.69 -10.80
CA LEU A 234 -19.80 2.96 -9.56
C LEU A 234 -20.86 3.15 -8.49
N ILE A 235 -21.43 4.36 -8.39
CA ILE A 235 -22.26 4.76 -7.25
C ILE A 235 -23.76 4.56 -7.50
N ARG A 236 -24.20 4.56 -8.77
CA ARG A 236 -25.61 4.45 -9.13
C ARG A 236 -26.33 3.25 -8.48
N PRO A 237 -25.73 2.06 -8.38
CA PRO A 237 -26.36 0.93 -7.72
C PRO A 237 -26.65 1.14 -6.23
N PHE A 238 -25.94 2.05 -5.56
CA PHE A 238 -26.01 2.24 -4.12
C PHE A 238 -26.83 3.45 -3.67
N LEU A 239 -27.35 4.26 -4.61
CA LEU A 239 -28.09 5.48 -4.28
C LEU A 239 -29.33 5.26 -3.40
N ASN A 240 -29.93 4.06 -3.45
CA ASN A 240 -31.11 3.72 -2.66
C ASN A 240 -30.78 2.97 -1.34
N SER A 241 -29.54 2.49 -1.18
CA SER A 241 -29.16 1.66 -0.03
C SER A 241 -28.11 2.32 0.88
N THR A 242 -27.33 3.27 0.35
CA THR A 242 -26.25 3.92 1.08
C THR A 242 -26.35 5.44 0.91
N LYS A 243 -26.09 6.17 1.98
CA LYS A 243 -26.02 7.64 1.91
C LYS A 243 -24.79 8.05 1.10
N VAL A 244 -25.02 8.58 -0.11
CA VAL A 244 -23.94 9.06 -1.02
C VAL A 244 -23.82 10.57 -0.91
N LEU A 245 -22.61 11.06 -0.61
CA LEU A 245 -22.29 12.48 -0.57
C LEU A 245 -21.20 12.80 -1.59
N ARG A 246 -21.48 13.77 -2.48
CA ARG A 246 -20.56 14.17 -3.56
C ARG A 246 -19.78 15.39 -3.13
N MET A 247 -18.46 15.32 -3.30
CA MET A 247 -17.54 16.37 -2.88
C MET A 247 -16.68 16.84 -4.05
N PRO A 248 -16.43 18.14 -4.15
CA PRO A 248 -15.54 18.67 -5.17
C PRO A 248 -14.08 18.28 -4.91
N VAL A 249 -13.34 18.18 -5.98
CA VAL A 249 -11.87 18.09 -5.94
C VAL A 249 -11.32 19.45 -5.51
N SER A 250 -10.30 19.48 -4.66
CA SER A 250 -9.62 20.73 -4.29
C SER A 250 -9.08 21.45 -5.54
N PRO A 251 -9.28 22.78 -5.67
CA PRO A 251 -8.86 23.53 -6.87
C PRO A 251 -7.33 23.57 -7.06
N LYS A 252 -6.55 23.21 -6.03
CA LYS A 252 -5.08 23.23 -6.02
C LYS A 252 -4.45 21.85 -5.92
N ILE A 253 -5.15 20.85 -6.47
CA ILE A 253 -4.62 19.50 -6.48
C ILE A 253 -3.40 19.38 -7.41
N ARG A 254 -2.39 18.63 -6.95
CA ARG A 254 -1.23 18.32 -7.76
C ARG A 254 -1.41 17.00 -8.49
N TYR A 255 -1.23 17.03 -9.79
CA TYR A 255 -1.12 15.81 -10.60
C TYR A 255 0.29 15.22 -10.46
N ARG A 256 0.34 13.93 -10.13
CA ARG A 256 1.60 13.18 -10.04
C ARG A 256 1.78 12.32 -11.27
N ASN A 257 2.90 12.44 -11.94
CA ASN A 257 3.26 11.54 -13.03
C ASN A 257 3.72 10.17 -12.51
N ARG A 258 3.94 9.22 -13.41
CA ARG A 258 4.38 7.86 -13.04
C ARG A 258 5.75 7.87 -12.34
N THR A 259 6.66 8.74 -12.77
CA THR A 259 8.00 8.87 -12.20
C THR A 259 7.95 9.38 -10.76
N ASP A 260 7.11 10.38 -10.47
CA ASP A 260 6.92 10.88 -9.10
C ASP A 260 6.39 9.79 -8.16
N ARG A 261 5.41 9.02 -8.63
CA ARG A 261 4.85 7.91 -7.84
C ARG A 261 5.87 6.81 -7.60
N LYS A 262 6.62 6.42 -8.62
CA LYS A 262 7.72 5.45 -8.50
C LYS A 262 8.76 5.94 -7.50
N PHE A 263 9.22 7.18 -7.62
CA PHE A 263 10.19 7.78 -6.70
C PHE A 263 9.71 7.77 -5.24
N LEU A 264 8.43 8.06 -4.99
CA LEU A 264 7.86 8.03 -3.63
C LEU A 264 7.81 6.62 -3.06
N ARG A 265 7.45 5.61 -3.88
CA ARG A 265 7.46 4.20 -3.45
C ARG A 265 8.87 3.71 -3.16
N GLU A 266 9.83 3.98 -4.07
CA GLU A 266 11.24 3.62 -3.88
C GLU A 266 11.83 4.27 -2.62
N SER A 267 11.51 5.55 -2.37
CA SER A 267 11.93 6.26 -1.16
C SER A 267 11.35 5.62 0.11
N MET A 268 10.10 5.14 0.06
CA MET A 268 9.48 4.44 1.19
C MET A 268 10.12 3.08 1.41
N LEU A 269 10.29 2.28 0.36
CA LEU A 269 10.93 0.96 0.45
C LEU A 269 12.36 1.07 0.97
N SER A 270 13.14 2.03 0.47
CA SER A 270 14.48 2.32 0.97
C SER A 270 14.50 2.66 2.48
N LYS A 271 13.50 3.44 2.95
CA LYS A 271 13.35 3.74 4.38
C LYS A 271 13.01 2.48 5.19
N GLN A 272 12.09 1.64 4.69
CA GLN A 272 11.66 0.41 5.38
C GLN A 272 12.73 -0.69 5.40
N LEU A 273 13.59 -0.72 4.41
CA LEU A 273 14.70 -1.67 4.31
C LEU A 273 16.01 -1.13 4.92
N SER A 274 15.99 0.08 5.48
CA SER A 274 17.18 0.67 6.12
C SER A 274 17.58 -0.09 7.36
N GLY A 275 18.87 -0.36 7.53
CA GLY A 275 19.40 -1.11 8.67
C GLY A 275 19.15 -2.62 8.60
N SER A 276 18.83 -3.15 7.40
CA SER A 276 18.62 -4.57 7.18
C SER A 276 19.92 -5.37 7.23
N ASP A 277 19.77 -6.63 7.63
CA ASP A 277 20.78 -7.67 7.53
C ASP A 277 20.27 -8.83 6.67
N THR A 278 21.17 -9.74 6.30
CA THR A 278 20.83 -10.92 5.53
C THR A 278 20.56 -12.09 6.48
N ILE A 279 19.38 -12.66 6.40
CA ILE A 279 18.99 -13.85 7.18
C ILE A 279 18.67 -15.01 6.24
N THR A 280 19.03 -16.22 6.64
CA THR A 280 18.80 -17.43 5.86
C THR A 280 17.91 -18.39 6.64
N PHE A 281 16.91 -18.94 5.93
CA PHE A 281 16.02 -19.99 6.42
C PHE A 281 16.19 -21.25 5.58
N HIS A 282 16.10 -22.40 6.24
CA HIS A 282 15.76 -23.62 5.56
C HIS A 282 14.26 -23.63 5.27
N PHE A 283 13.81 -24.19 4.14
CA PHE A 283 12.39 -24.22 3.75
C PHE A 283 11.47 -24.78 4.85
N LYS A 284 11.95 -25.72 5.64
CA LYS A 284 11.22 -26.32 6.78
C LYS A 284 11.05 -25.38 7.99
N GLU A 285 11.81 -24.29 8.07
CA GLU A 285 11.75 -23.36 9.22
C GLU A 285 10.62 -22.35 9.10
N VAL A 286 10.11 -22.10 7.88
CA VAL A 286 9.11 -21.07 7.58
C VAL A 286 8.06 -21.57 6.59
N SER A 287 6.87 -21.04 6.66
CA SER A 287 5.81 -21.29 5.66
C SER A 287 5.90 -20.30 4.52
N PHE A 288 5.63 -20.75 3.30
CA PHE A 288 5.55 -19.89 2.11
C PHE A 288 4.10 -19.66 1.72
N PHE A 289 3.76 -18.43 1.35
CA PHE A 289 2.44 -18.04 0.87
C PHE A 289 2.53 -17.30 -0.45
N ASN A 290 1.51 -17.42 -1.28
CA ASN A 290 1.42 -16.85 -2.64
C ASN A 290 2.50 -17.44 -3.58
N SER A 291 2.89 -18.68 -3.37
CA SER A 291 3.87 -19.43 -4.13
C SER A 291 3.46 -20.90 -4.16
N PHE A 292 3.83 -21.64 -5.20
CA PHE A 292 3.75 -23.10 -5.24
C PHE A 292 4.90 -23.77 -4.49
N LEU A 293 6.01 -23.04 -4.28
CA LEU A 293 7.20 -23.57 -3.63
C LEU A 293 6.91 -23.94 -2.17
N ASN A 294 7.41 -25.10 -1.75
CA ASN A 294 7.29 -25.63 -0.38
C ASN A 294 5.83 -25.89 0.05
N THR A 295 4.98 -26.33 -0.90
CA THR A 295 3.56 -26.64 -0.66
C THR A 295 3.20 -28.11 -0.88
N GLY A 296 4.13 -28.92 -1.40
CA GLY A 296 3.95 -30.33 -1.69
C GLY A 296 5.02 -31.23 -1.07
N GLU A 297 5.20 -32.40 -1.66
CA GLU A 297 6.23 -33.37 -1.25
C GLU A 297 7.43 -33.33 -2.21
N ILE A 298 8.61 -33.23 -1.65
CA ILE A 298 9.86 -33.27 -2.43
C ILE A 298 10.05 -34.66 -3.00
N VAL A 299 10.23 -34.71 -4.28
CA VAL A 299 10.32 -35.99 -5.03
C VAL A 299 11.72 -36.59 -4.88
N SER A 300 11.76 -37.93 -4.70
CA SER A 300 12.96 -38.71 -4.67
C SER A 300 12.75 -40.10 -5.32
N GLY A 301 13.82 -40.79 -5.68
CA GLY A 301 13.76 -42.14 -6.25
C GLY A 301 13.14 -42.20 -7.65
N THR A 302 12.36 -43.25 -7.91
CA THR A 302 11.86 -43.60 -9.23
C THR A 302 11.02 -42.49 -9.90
N LEU A 303 10.28 -41.70 -9.13
CA LEU A 303 9.49 -40.58 -9.68
C LEU A 303 10.39 -39.45 -10.17
N ASN A 304 11.48 -39.16 -9.41
CA ASN A 304 12.47 -38.14 -9.84
C ASN A 304 13.21 -38.58 -11.11
N GLU A 305 13.57 -39.90 -11.19
CA GLU A 305 14.16 -40.49 -12.40
C GLU A 305 13.26 -40.34 -13.60
N LYS A 306 11.97 -40.66 -13.44
CA LYS A 306 10.95 -40.54 -14.50
C LYS A 306 10.76 -39.09 -14.96
N ILE A 307 10.68 -38.13 -14.03
CA ILE A 307 10.60 -36.70 -14.37
C ILE A 307 11.86 -36.28 -15.12
N SER A 308 13.04 -36.70 -14.66
CA SER A 308 14.32 -36.39 -15.31
C SER A 308 14.41 -36.92 -16.74
N GLU A 309 13.86 -38.13 -16.99
CA GLU A 309 13.77 -38.71 -18.35
C GLU A 309 12.85 -37.88 -19.26
N ILE A 310 11.71 -37.39 -18.74
CA ILE A 310 10.77 -36.60 -19.53
C ILE A 310 11.36 -35.23 -19.86
N VAL A 311 11.96 -34.54 -18.88
CA VAL A 311 12.53 -33.18 -19.08
C VAL A 311 13.92 -33.22 -19.75
N GLU A 312 14.52 -34.43 -19.90
CA GLU A 312 15.81 -34.69 -20.54
C GLU A 312 17.04 -34.12 -19.79
N TYR A 313 16.87 -33.83 -18.49
CA TYR A 313 17.95 -33.42 -17.55
C TYR A 313 17.58 -33.79 -16.12
N VAL A 314 18.52 -33.68 -15.18
CA VAL A 314 18.27 -33.90 -13.75
C VAL A 314 17.91 -32.58 -13.08
N PRO A 315 16.63 -32.37 -12.70
CA PRO A 315 16.22 -31.14 -12.01
C PRO A 315 16.91 -30.97 -10.65
N LYS A 316 17.20 -29.73 -10.26
CA LYS A 316 17.77 -29.42 -8.94
C LYS A 316 16.78 -29.63 -7.80
N TYR A 317 15.53 -29.37 -8.07
CA TYR A 317 14.46 -29.50 -7.09
C TYR A 317 13.16 -29.87 -7.81
N VAL A 318 12.47 -30.86 -7.31
CA VAL A 318 11.16 -31.27 -7.79
C VAL A 318 10.24 -31.45 -6.59
N GLU A 319 9.06 -30.87 -6.67
CA GLU A 319 8.02 -30.94 -5.67
C GLU A 319 6.69 -31.32 -6.34
N VAL A 320 5.97 -32.27 -5.76
CA VAL A 320 4.65 -32.70 -6.28
C VAL A 320 3.59 -32.27 -5.29
N CYS A 321 2.69 -31.43 -5.77
CA CYS A 321 1.46 -31.03 -5.11
C CYS A 321 0.26 -31.78 -5.70
N SER A 322 -0.88 -31.66 -5.07
CA SER A 322 -2.11 -32.28 -5.59
C SER A 322 -2.62 -31.67 -6.92
N ASP A 323 -2.17 -30.47 -7.25
CA ASP A 323 -2.65 -29.63 -8.36
C ASP A 323 -1.54 -29.16 -9.30
N VAL A 324 -0.25 -29.39 -8.96
CA VAL A 324 0.89 -28.97 -9.79
C VAL A 324 2.11 -29.82 -9.51
N ILE A 325 2.96 -30.02 -10.52
CA ILE A 325 4.34 -30.50 -10.35
C ILE A 325 5.25 -29.30 -10.56
N LEU A 326 6.00 -28.96 -9.51
CA LEU A 326 6.93 -27.85 -9.51
C LEU A 326 8.35 -28.35 -9.78
N ILE A 327 9.01 -27.79 -10.77
CA ILE A 327 10.42 -28.01 -11.08
C ILE A 327 11.16 -26.67 -10.85
N ALA A 328 12.24 -26.72 -10.10
CA ALA A 328 13.04 -25.51 -9.84
C ALA A 328 14.49 -25.67 -10.30
N GLU A 329 15.01 -24.60 -10.91
CA GLU A 329 16.33 -24.49 -11.51
C GLU A 329 17.02 -23.17 -11.11
N ASP A 330 18.33 -23.06 -11.34
CA ASP A 330 19.02 -21.79 -11.11
C ASP A 330 18.65 -20.76 -12.18
N HIS A 331 18.54 -21.20 -13.43
CA HIS A 331 18.29 -20.37 -14.59
C HIS A 331 16.98 -20.74 -15.27
N GLU A 332 16.43 -19.80 -16.01
CA GLU A 332 15.22 -20.04 -16.82
C GLU A 332 15.49 -21.14 -17.85
N THR A 333 14.74 -22.23 -17.76
CA THR A 333 14.83 -23.38 -18.67
C THR A 333 13.51 -23.57 -19.38
N PRO A 334 13.34 -23.05 -20.61
CA PRO A 334 12.10 -23.20 -21.34
C PRO A 334 11.91 -24.66 -21.76
N LEU A 335 10.71 -25.20 -21.52
CA LEU A 335 10.34 -26.52 -22.01
C LEU A 335 9.94 -26.45 -23.48
N SER A 336 10.38 -27.43 -24.26
CA SER A 336 9.85 -27.62 -25.63
C SER A 336 8.41 -28.17 -25.59
N GLU A 337 7.63 -27.89 -26.63
CA GLU A 337 6.27 -28.44 -26.78
C GLU A 337 6.24 -29.95 -26.61
N ASN A 338 7.21 -30.67 -27.17
CA ASN A 338 7.34 -32.11 -27.05
C ASN A 338 7.50 -32.59 -25.60
N ILE A 339 8.24 -31.85 -24.77
CA ILE A 339 8.40 -32.16 -23.34
C ILE A 339 7.06 -31.93 -22.61
N ILE A 340 6.35 -30.86 -22.93
CA ILE A 340 5.05 -30.55 -22.34
C ILE A 340 4.04 -31.65 -22.69
N GLU A 341 4.01 -32.11 -23.96
CA GLU A 341 3.14 -33.22 -24.41
C GLU A 341 3.45 -34.53 -23.67
N LYS A 342 4.72 -34.93 -23.59
CA LYS A 342 5.15 -36.12 -22.83
C LYS A 342 4.75 -36.04 -21.35
N PHE A 343 4.86 -34.82 -20.78
CA PHE A 343 4.49 -34.58 -19.40
C PHE A 343 3.00 -34.72 -19.17
N GLN A 344 2.17 -34.19 -20.09
CA GLN A 344 0.71 -34.32 -20.06
C GLN A 344 0.21 -35.76 -20.29
N GLU A 345 0.91 -36.54 -21.12
CA GLU A 345 0.61 -37.97 -21.30
C GLU A 345 0.84 -38.77 -20.01
N GLU A 346 1.94 -38.48 -19.32
CA GLU A 346 2.30 -39.19 -18.10
C GLU A 346 1.57 -38.71 -16.84
N PHE A 347 1.29 -37.39 -16.77
CA PHE A 347 0.61 -36.71 -15.66
C PHE A 347 -0.62 -35.90 -16.17
N PRO A 348 -1.68 -36.58 -16.68
CA PRO A 348 -2.76 -35.91 -17.44
C PRO A 348 -3.57 -34.88 -16.65
N HIS A 349 -3.46 -34.89 -15.32
CA HIS A 349 -4.23 -33.97 -14.44
C HIS A 349 -3.36 -32.98 -13.66
N LEU A 350 -2.04 -33.01 -13.85
CA LEU A 350 -1.11 -32.16 -13.13
C LEU A 350 -0.35 -31.25 -14.10
N PRO A 351 -0.65 -29.95 -14.12
CA PRO A 351 0.18 -29.00 -14.85
C PRO A 351 1.59 -28.98 -14.30
N ILE A 352 2.55 -28.68 -15.15
CA ILE A 352 3.92 -28.44 -14.76
C ILE A 352 4.16 -26.94 -14.61
N GLN A 353 4.79 -26.55 -13.50
CA GLN A 353 5.30 -25.20 -13.27
C GLN A 353 6.82 -25.26 -13.16
N ILE A 354 7.51 -24.46 -13.97
CA ILE A 354 8.96 -24.30 -13.85
C ILE A 354 9.24 -22.95 -13.25
N ILE A 355 10.09 -22.94 -12.24
CA ILE A 355 10.58 -21.72 -11.59
C ILE A 355 12.11 -21.68 -11.64
N SER A 356 12.65 -20.48 -11.62
CA SER A 356 14.11 -20.31 -11.52
C SER A 356 14.48 -19.43 -10.33
N ALA A 357 15.72 -19.59 -9.85
CA ALA A 357 16.27 -18.67 -8.85
C ALA A 357 16.20 -17.21 -9.34
N GLU A 358 16.47 -16.98 -10.62
CA GLU A 358 16.41 -15.65 -11.24
C GLU A 358 15.02 -14.99 -11.15
N ILE A 359 13.92 -15.79 -11.24
CA ILE A 359 12.56 -15.26 -11.08
C ILE A 359 12.29 -14.86 -9.63
N ILE A 360 12.82 -15.61 -8.67
CA ILE A 360 12.58 -15.42 -7.24
C ILE A 360 13.49 -14.33 -6.64
N GLU A 361 14.71 -14.20 -7.12
CA GLU A 361 15.62 -13.17 -6.64
C GLU A 361 15.07 -11.77 -6.84
N ASN A 362 15.32 -10.91 -5.86
CA ASN A 362 14.81 -9.55 -5.78
C ASN A 362 13.29 -9.41 -5.58
N VAL A 363 12.55 -10.50 -5.32
CA VAL A 363 11.13 -10.42 -4.99
C VAL A 363 10.96 -9.76 -3.63
N LEU A 364 10.08 -8.76 -3.59
CA LEU A 364 9.63 -8.14 -2.34
C LEU A 364 8.70 -9.10 -1.62
N VAL A 365 8.98 -9.38 -0.36
CA VAL A 365 8.16 -10.26 0.47
C VAL A 365 7.66 -9.56 1.71
N GLY A 366 6.48 -9.98 2.20
CA GLY A 366 5.97 -9.66 3.52
C GLY A 366 6.40 -10.72 4.53
N LEU A 367 6.94 -10.30 5.66
CA LEU A 367 7.35 -11.17 6.75
C LEU A 367 6.29 -11.13 7.84
N ILE A 368 5.85 -12.30 8.27
CA ILE A 368 4.65 -12.48 9.09
C ILE A 368 5.00 -13.32 10.32
N ASP A 369 4.44 -12.96 11.48
CA ASP A 369 4.59 -13.72 12.71
C ASP A 369 3.59 -14.89 12.83
N ILE A 370 3.66 -15.61 13.93
CA ILE A 370 2.78 -16.75 14.22
C ILE A 370 1.31 -16.34 14.43
N GLN A 371 1.03 -15.05 14.73
CA GLN A 371 -0.31 -14.50 14.88
C GLN A 371 -0.87 -13.94 13.56
N ASN A 372 -0.17 -14.13 12.43
CA ASN A 372 -0.45 -13.54 11.13
C ASN A 372 -0.35 -12.00 11.10
N THR A 373 0.48 -11.40 11.95
CA THR A 373 0.75 -9.96 11.94
C THR A 373 1.90 -9.66 10.98
N PHE A 374 1.76 -8.62 10.18
CA PHE A 374 2.83 -8.12 9.32
C PHE A 374 3.93 -7.48 10.16
N LEU A 375 5.15 -8.02 10.06
CA LEU A 375 6.32 -7.55 10.79
C LEU A 375 7.12 -6.52 10.00
N GLY A 376 7.19 -6.68 8.69
CA GLY A 376 7.99 -5.82 7.83
C GLY A 376 8.22 -6.42 6.45
N TYR A 377 8.92 -5.66 5.61
CA TYR A 377 9.33 -6.11 4.29
C TYR A 377 10.63 -6.89 4.34
N GLY A 378 10.79 -7.78 3.38
CA GLY A 378 12.05 -8.40 3.03
C GLY A 378 12.28 -8.41 1.51
N VAL A 379 13.52 -8.59 1.10
CA VAL A 379 13.89 -8.79 -0.31
C VAL A 379 14.65 -10.11 -0.40
N ILE A 380 14.20 -11.02 -1.24
CA ILE A 380 14.91 -12.29 -1.46
C ILE A 380 16.19 -11.98 -2.23
N THR A 381 17.34 -12.29 -1.63
CA THR A 381 18.64 -12.04 -2.25
C THR A 381 19.29 -13.31 -2.83
N ASN A 382 18.87 -14.48 -2.36
CA ASN A 382 19.35 -15.76 -2.89
C ASN A 382 18.39 -16.87 -2.54
N ILE A 383 18.30 -17.88 -3.39
CA ILE A 383 17.64 -19.15 -3.14
C ILE A 383 18.54 -20.29 -3.63
N ASP A 384 18.74 -21.32 -2.79
CA ASP A 384 19.49 -22.53 -3.10
C ASP A 384 18.53 -23.74 -3.01
N PHE A 385 18.04 -24.18 -4.14
CA PHE A 385 17.06 -25.27 -4.23
C PHE A 385 17.63 -26.62 -3.76
N LEU A 386 18.91 -26.89 -4.04
CA LEU A 386 19.55 -28.15 -3.61
C LEU A 386 19.66 -28.23 -2.07
N LYS A 387 19.99 -27.12 -1.43
CA LYS A 387 20.09 -27.05 0.04
C LYS A 387 18.78 -26.67 0.69
N GLN A 388 17.77 -26.30 -0.09
CA GLN A 388 16.47 -25.80 0.39
C GLN A 388 16.63 -24.58 1.31
N LEU A 389 17.44 -23.63 0.89
CA LEU A 389 17.73 -22.41 1.63
C LEU A 389 17.19 -21.18 0.88
N ILE A 390 16.57 -20.27 1.61
CA ILE A 390 16.18 -18.95 1.13
C ILE A 390 16.85 -17.87 1.98
N THR A 391 17.41 -16.88 1.33
CA THR A 391 18.12 -15.78 1.99
C THR A 391 17.38 -14.46 1.72
N ILE A 392 17.08 -13.75 2.78
CA ILE A 392 16.27 -12.53 2.76
C ILE A 392 17.04 -11.38 3.39
N TYR A 393 17.05 -10.23 2.73
CA TYR A 393 17.53 -8.96 3.25
C TYR A 393 16.37 -8.23 3.93
N THR A 394 16.43 -7.99 5.24
CA THR A 394 15.34 -7.42 6.03
C THR A 394 15.82 -6.83 7.36
N PRO A 395 15.14 -5.79 7.92
CA PRO A 395 15.39 -5.34 9.28
C PRO A 395 14.68 -6.18 10.37
N VAL A 396 13.86 -7.17 9.98
CA VAL A 396 13.08 -8.00 10.91
C VAL A 396 13.97 -9.11 11.46
N SER A 397 13.92 -9.36 12.76
CA SER A 397 14.68 -10.44 13.42
C SER A 397 14.17 -11.82 13.01
N LYS A 398 15.09 -12.75 12.76
CA LYS A 398 14.80 -14.12 12.28
C LYS A 398 13.78 -14.84 13.16
N GLU A 399 13.91 -14.73 14.47
CA GLU A 399 13.13 -15.45 15.48
C GLU A 399 11.64 -15.04 15.50
N GLN A 400 11.31 -13.87 14.97
CA GLN A 400 9.94 -13.37 14.91
C GLN A 400 9.17 -13.90 13.69
N ILE A 401 9.88 -14.36 12.65
CA ILE A 401 9.30 -14.71 11.35
C ILE A 401 8.84 -16.16 11.37
N SER A 402 7.55 -16.37 11.13
CA SER A 402 6.96 -17.70 10.95
C SER A 402 6.62 -18.01 9.50
N SER A 403 6.38 -16.97 8.69
CA SER A 403 6.02 -17.15 7.29
C SER A 403 6.50 -16.01 6.39
N ILE A 404 6.70 -16.34 5.13
CA ILE A 404 7.13 -15.46 4.05
C ILE A 404 6.01 -15.40 3.01
N GLN A 405 5.46 -14.21 2.78
CA GLN A 405 4.45 -13.97 1.74
C GLN A 405 5.11 -13.35 0.51
N PHE A 406 5.09 -14.08 -0.60
CA PHE A 406 5.68 -13.61 -1.86
C PHE A 406 4.81 -12.50 -2.47
N GLY A 407 5.47 -11.43 -2.93
CA GLY A 407 4.83 -10.34 -3.66
C GLY A 407 5.03 -10.46 -5.16
N SER A 408 4.46 -9.54 -5.90
CA SER A 408 4.60 -9.44 -7.37
C SER A 408 5.47 -8.27 -7.82
N LEU A 409 6.25 -7.69 -6.92
CA LEU A 409 7.17 -6.60 -7.20
C LEU A 409 8.60 -7.06 -6.96
N LYS A 410 9.48 -6.88 -7.93
CA LYS A 410 10.92 -7.03 -7.73
C LYS A 410 11.54 -5.70 -7.37
N VAL A 411 12.35 -5.72 -6.33
CA VAL A 411 13.07 -4.54 -5.83
C VAL A 411 14.51 -4.90 -5.44
N THR A 412 15.41 -3.97 -5.60
CA THR A 412 16.77 -4.13 -5.08
C THR A 412 16.79 -3.96 -3.55
N PRO A 413 17.82 -4.45 -2.83
CA PRO A 413 17.96 -4.25 -1.39
C PRO A 413 17.97 -2.77 -0.95
N ASP A 414 18.33 -1.83 -1.83
CA ASP A 414 18.25 -0.39 -1.58
C ASP A 414 16.86 0.21 -1.90
N GLY A 415 15.86 -0.62 -2.25
CA GLY A 415 14.47 -0.24 -2.41
C GLY A 415 14.06 0.24 -3.80
N ARG A 416 14.89 0.06 -4.85
CA ARG A 416 14.55 0.47 -6.23
C ARG A 416 13.65 -0.57 -6.89
N GLU A 417 12.58 -0.11 -7.52
CA GLU A 417 11.68 -0.98 -8.31
C GLU A 417 12.35 -1.42 -9.61
N LEU A 418 12.43 -2.73 -9.82
CA LEU A 418 12.96 -3.36 -11.03
C LEU A 418 11.84 -3.64 -12.03
N CYS A 419 10.97 -4.59 -11.71
CA CYS A 419 9.85 -4.98 -12.56
C CYS A 419 8.70 -5.56 -11.71
N TRP A 420 7.56 -5.70 -12.36
CA TRP A 420 6.43 -6.46 -11.84
C TRP A 420 6.46 -7.88 -12.41
N ILE A 421 6.08 -8.88 -11.61
CA ILE A 421 5.95 -10.28 -11.99
C ILE A 421 4.52 -10.73 -11.76
N HIS A 422 4.05 -11.68 -12.57
CA HIS A 422 2.70 -12.21 -12.42
C HIS A 422 2.57 -12.95 -11.07
N PRO A 423 1.45 -12.81 -10.33
CA PRO A 423 1.20 -13.63 -9.15
C PRO A 423 1.25 -15.12 -9.51
N TRP A 424 1.72 -15.94 -8.57
CA TRP A 424 1.87 -17.37 -8.76
C TRP A 424 2.87 -17.79 -9.87
N SER A 425 3.88 -16.93 -10.13
CA SER A 425 4.97 -17.28 -11.07
C SER A 425 6.04 -18.17 -10.43
N PHE A 426 5.92 -18.46 -9.15
CA PHE A 426 6.88 -19.29 -8.37
C PHE A 426 6.20 -20.14 -7.32
#